data_7b0ddff8377bfec830f7973e17966815
#
_entry.id   7b0ddff8377bfec830f7973e17966815
#
_cell.length_a   1.000
_cell.length_b   1.000
_cell.length_c   1.000
_cell.angle_alpha   90.00
_cell.angle_beta   90.00
_cell.angle_gamma   90.00
#
_symmetry.space_group_name_H-M   'P 1'
#
loop_
_entity.id
_entity.type
_entity.pdbx_description
1 polymer ?
#
loop_
_entity_poly.entity_id
_entity_poly.type
_entity_poly.pdbx_seq_one_letter_code
_entity_poly.pdbx_strand_id
1 'polypeptide(L)'
;HSSTPPGVLRSRSEASTMFIATDETGILGTLTLAMFRIPTGIRAWIEDVIVDDAARGKGVGRLLNEAAIAHAFDEGAITVDLTSRPSREAANRLYQRIGFVQRETNVYRYSKPDQLES
;
A
#
# COMPACT_ATOMS: atom_id res chain seq x y z
N HIS A 1 -13.81 -24.86 13.76
CA HIS A 1 -12.89 -23.96 14.46
C HIS A 1 -12.85 -22.58 13.82
N SER A 2 -13.05 -21.60 14.63
CA SER A 2 -13.00 -20.22 14.16
C SER A 2 -11.65 -19.60 14.51
N SER A 3 -10.96 -19.07 13.52
CA SER A 3 -9.78 -18.29 13.77
C SER A 3 -10.15 -16.81 13.80
N THR A 4 -9.39 -16.05 14.52
CA THR A 4 -9.59 -14.61 14.56
C THR A 4 -9.29 -14.03 13.18
N PRO A 5 -10.21 -13.26 12.58
CA PRO A 5 -9.92 -12.65 11.31
C PRO A 5 -8.75 -11.66 11.44
N PRO A 6 -8.01 -11.44 10.35
CA PRO A 6 -6.91 -10.50 10.41
C PRO A 6 -7.38 -9.09 10.76
N GLY A 7 -6.63 -8.43 11.61
CA GLY A 7 -6.86 -7.05 11.96
C GLY A 7 -5.73 -6.19 11.42
N VAL A 8 -5.95 -4.88 11.39
CA VAL A 8 -4.96 -3.94 10.91
C VAL A 8 -4.60 -2.96 12.01
N LEU A 9 -3.31 -2.88 12.31
CA LEU A 9 -2.76 -1.91 13.23
C LEU A 9 -2.10 -0.79 12.44
N ARG A 10 -2.03 0.39 13.04
CA ARG A 10 -1.37 1.54 12.42
C ARG A 10 -0.24 2.02 13.31
N SER A 11 0.88 2.34 12.66
CA SER A 11 2.01 2.99 13.31
C SER A 11 2.34 4.23 12.51
N ARG A 12 2.40 5.38 13.17
CA ARG A 12 2.53 6.66 12.49
C ARG A 12 3.89 7.29 12.75
N SER A 13 4.50 7.81 11.69
CA SER A 13 5.65 8.68 11.78
C SER A 13 5.33 10.00 11.07
N GLU A 14 6.28 10.92 10.95
CA GLU A 14 5.99 12.28 10.50
C GLU A 14 5.18 12.38 9.21
N ALA A 15 5.62 11.70 8.16
CA ALA A 15 4.99 11.83 6.85
C ALA A 15 4.37 10.54 6.35
N SER A 16 4.41 9.48 7.15
CA SER A 16 3.91 8.20 6.69
C SER A 16 3.21 7.44 7.81
N THR A 17 2.37 6.51 7.39
CA THR A 17 1.67 5.61 8.29
C THR A 17 1.90 4.19 7.80
N MET A 18 2.32 3.31 8.69
CA MET A 18 2.46 1.91 8.36
C MET A 18 1.24 1.15 8.83
N PHE A 19 0.67 0.37 7.95
CA PHE A 19 -0.46 -0.51 8.27
C PHE A 19 0.08 -1.93 8.38
N ILE A 20 -0.28 -2.60 9.45
CA ILE A 20 0.24 -3.93 9.75
C ILE A 20 -0.94 -4.86 9.93
N ALA A 21 -1.05 -5.86 9.07
CA ALA A 21 -2.08 -6.87 9.18
C ALA A 21 -1.58 -8.01 10.06
N THR A 22 -2.37 -8.36 11.05
CA THR A 22 -1.98 -9.41 12.01
C THR A 22 -3.14 -10.35 12.26
N ASP A 23 -2.80 -11.55 12.68
CA ASP A 23 -3.76 -12.48 13.27
C ASP A 23 -3.06 -13.19 14.44
N GLU A 24 -3.67 -14.27 14.93
CA GLU A 24 -3.12 -14.99 16.06
C GLU A 24 -1.75 -15.62 15.80
N THR A 25 -1.36 -15.76 14.52
CA THR A 25 -0.06 -16.34 14.16
C THR A 25 1.04 -15.29 14.03
N GLY A 26 0.69 -14.01 14.03
CA GLY A 26 1.66 -12.94 13.93
C GLY A 26 1.38 -11.99 12.80
N ILE A 27 2.44 -11.36 12.28
CA ILE A 27 2.32 -10.37 11.21
C ILE A 27 2.13 -11.08 9.86
N LEU A 28 1.07 -10.71 9.16
CA LEU A 28 0.74 -11.29 7.85
C LEU A 28 1.20 -10.41 6.69
N GLY A 29 1.30 -9.12 6.92
CA GLY A 29 1.74 -8.21 5.87
C GLY A 29 1.81 -6.79 6.37
N THR A 30 2.44 -5.94 5.57
CA THR A 30 2.58 -4.52 5.88
C THR A 30 2.37 -3.69 4.64
N LEU A 31 1.97 -2.44 4.86
CA LEU A 31 1.80 -1.45 3.80
C LEU A 31 2.18 -0.09 4.36
N THR A 32 2.96 0.66 3.61
CA THR A 32 3.33 2.02 4.01
C THR A 32 2.57 3.01 3.16
N LEU A 33 1.91 3.95 3.82
CA LEU A 33 1.18 5.04 3.16
C LEU A 33 1.89 6.34 3.45
N ALA A 34 2.33 7.02 2.39
CA ALA A 34 2.92 8.35 2.50
C ALA A 34 1.87 9.38 2.09
N MET A 35 1.83 10.49 2.81
CA MET A 35 0.91 11.58 2.47
C MET A 35 1.70 12.86 2.37
N PHE A 36 1.37 13.67 1.39
CA PHE A 36 2.08 14.93 1.20
C PHE A 36 1.13 15.98 0.68
N ARG A 37 1.40 17.21 1.08
CA ARG A 37 0.59 18.36 0.70
C ARG A 37 1.17 19.02 -0.54
N ILE A 38 0.30 19.29 -1.51
CA ILE A 38 0.63 20.05 -2.70
C ILE A 38 -0.35 21.23 -2.76
N PRO A 39 -0.07 22.25 -3.60
CA PRO A 39 -0.96 23.41 -3.66
C PRO A 39 -2.43 23.11 -3.92
N THR A 40 -2.71 22.02 -4.65
CA THR A 40 -4.07 21.64 -4.98
C THR A 40 -4.71 20.68 -3.98
N GLY A 41 -4.01 20.33 -2.90
CA GLY A 41 -4.58 19.45 -1.88
C GLY A 41 -3.56 18.48 -1.29
N ILE A 42 -4.06 17.38 -0.76
CA ILE A 42 -3.23 16.33 -0.19
C ILE A 42 -3.28 15.11 -1.10
N ARG A 43 -2.11 14.55 -1.38
CA ARG A 43 -2.02 13.30 -2.12
C ARG A 43 -1.46 12.22 -1.23
N ALA A 44 -1.93 10.99 -1.45
CA ALA A 44 -1.44 9.82 -0.75
C ALA A 44 -0.77 8.89 -1.74
N TRP A 45 0.23 8.16 -1.26
CA TRP A 45 1.00 7.23 -2.07
C TRP A 45 1.25 5.96 -1.28
N ILE A 46 0.87 4.84 -1.86
CA ILE A 46 1.10 3.54 -1.22
C ILE A 46 2.46 3.01 -1.65
N GLU A 47 3.28 2.67 -0.66
CA GLU A 47 4.62 2.12 -0.87
C GLU A 47 4.76 0.81 -0.13
N ASP A 48 5.68 -0.03 -0.60
CA ASP A 48 6.15 -1.22 0.13
C ASP A 48 5.03 -2.11 0.67
N VAL A 49 4.15 -2.55 -0.22
CA VAL A 49 3.15 -3.53 0.17
C VAL A 49 3.81 -4.90 0.20
N ILE A 50 3.90 -5.47 1.38
CA ILE A 50 4.54 -6.77 1.59
C ILE A 50 3.54 -7.70 2.26
N VAL A 51 3.29 -8.86 1.65
CA VAL A 51 2.41 -9.88 2.22
C VAL A 51 3.23 -11.15 2.36
N ASP A 52 3.20 -11.73 3.55
CA ASP A 52 3.88 -12.99 3.81
C ASP A 52 3.33 -14.08 2.90
N ASP A 53 4.20 -14.91 2.36
CA ASP A 53 3.79 -15.99 1.48
C ASP A 53 2.78 -16.92 2.14
N ALA A 54 2.95 -17.18 3.43
CA ALA A 54 2.03 -18.03 4.16
C ALA A 54 0.64 -17.42 4.29
N ALA A 55 0.51 -16.11 4.07
CA ALA A 55 -0.76 -15.39 4.17
C ALA A 55 -1.43 -15.17 2.82
N ARG A 56 -0.83 -15.62 1.74
CA ARG A 56 -1.41 -15.45 0.41
C ARG A 56 -2.73 -16.19 0.31
N GLY A 57 -3.69 -15.57 -0.35
CA GLY A 57 -5.03 -16.15 -0.48
C GLY A 57 -5.96 -15.85 0.68
N LYS A 58 -5.48 -15.14 1.69
CA LYS A 58 -6.31 -14.78 2.85
C LYS A 58 -6.88 -13.37 2.76
N GLY A 59 -6.70 -12.69 1.64
CA GLY A 59 -7.24 -11.35 1.47
C GLY A 59 -6.47 -10.26 2.20
N VAL A 60 -5.24 -10.53 2.62
CA VAL A 60 -4.43 -9.59 3.39
C VAL A 60 -4.08 -8.34 2.59
N GLY A 61 -3.71 -8.52 1.32
CA GLY A 61 -3.38 -7.39 0.45
C GLY A 61 -4.57 -6.46 0.28
N ARG A 62 -5.76 -7.01 0.08
CA ARG A 62 -6.97 -6.22 -0.04
C ARG A 62 -7.28 -5.48 1.27
N LEU A 63 -7.18 -6.17 2.38
CA LEU A 63 -7.44 -5.59 3.69
C LEU A 63 -6.53 -4.40 3.96
N LEU A 64 -5.23 -4.56 3.70
CA LEU A 64 -4.26 -3.48 3.89
C LEU A 64 -4.55 -2.29 2.98
N ASN A 65 -4.81 -2.55 1.71
CA ASN A 65 -5.09 -1.48 0.76
C ASN A 65 -6.37 -0.73 1.13
N GLU A 66 -7.42 -1.44 1.49
CA GLU A 66 -8.68 -0.80 1.86
C GLU A 66 -8.52 0.05 3.12
N ALA A 67 -7.77 -0.43 4.10
CA ALA A 67 -7.52 0.34 5.31
C ALA A 67 -6.72 1.61 4.99
N ALA A 68 -5.71 1.51 4.13
CA ALA A 68 -4.91 2.66 3.75
C ALA A 68 -5.72 3.69 2.98
N ILE A 69 -6.55 3.24 2.04
CA ILE A 69 -7.40 4.13 1.25
C ILE A 69 -8.37 4.88 2.15
N ALA A 70 -9.02 4.17 3.06
CA ALA A 70 -9.98 4.78 3.97
C ALA A 70 -9.30 5.83 4.85
N HIS A 71 -8.12 5.51 5.37
CA HIS A 71 -7.36 6.44 6.18
C HIS A 71 -6.92 7.67 5.38
N ALA A 72 -6.46 7.47 4.16
CA ALA A 72 -6.02 8.57 3.31
C ALA A 72 -7.15 9.57 3.07
N PHE A 73 -8.33 9.08 2.68
CA PHE A 73 -9.46 9.96 2.43
C PHE A 73 -9.98 10.60 3.71
N ASP A 74 -9.93 9.88 4.82
CA ASP A 74 -10.32 10.45 6.12
C ASP A 74 -9.41 11.61 6.51
N GLU A 75 -8.13 11.55 6.13
CA GLU A 75 -7.17 12.60 6.40
C GLU A 75 -7.16 13.70 5.34
N GLY A 76 -8.04 13.64 4.37
CA GLY A 76 -8.20 14.70 3.38
C GLY A 76 -7.50 14.49 2.05
N ALA A 77 -6.99 13.31 1.79
CA ALA A 77 -6.36 13.05 0.49
C ALA A 77 -7.39 13.11 -0.62
N ILE A 78 -6.99 13.65 -1.76
CA ILE A 78 -7.87 13.69 -2.94
C ILE A 78 -7.63 12.51 -3.86
N THR A 79 -6.43 11.92 -3.81
CA THR A 79 -6.11 10.72 -4.58
C THR A 79 -5.20 9.81 -3.77
N VAL A 80 -5.24 8.52 -4.11
CA VAL A 80 -4.31 7.53 -3.59
C VAL A 80 -3.69 6.84 -4.79
N ASP A 81 -2.38 6.95 -4.91
CA ASP A 81 -1.65 6.37 -6.03
C ASP A 81 -0.72 5.27 -5.55
N LEU A 82 -0.37 4.38 -6.45
CA LEU A 82 0.66 3.39 -6.21
C LEU A 82 1.34 3.05 -7.53
N THR A 83 2.53 2.44 -7.45
CA THR A 83 3.18 1.90 -8.62
C THR A 83 3.32 0.38 -8.45
N SER A 84 3.22 -0.32 -9.56
CA SER A 84 3.34 -1.76 -9.58
C SER A 84 3.98 -2.18 -10.90
N ARG A 85 4.81 -3.21 -10.84
CA ARG A 85 5.44 -3.71 -12.07
C ARG A 85 4.42 -4.52 -12.88
N PRO A 86 4.48 -4.42 -14.21
CA PRO A 86 3.59 -5.24 -15.05
C PRO A 86 3.69 -6.74 -14.79
N SER A 87 4.87 -7.21 -14.36
CA SER A 87 5.06 -8.63 -14.07
C SER A 87 4.31 -9.12 -12.84
N ARG A 88 3.83 -8.22 -12.00
CA ARG A 88 3.07 -8.58 -10.80
C ARG A 88 1.58 -8.68 -11.15
N GLU A 89 1.24 -9.69 -11.92
CA GLU A 89 -0.10 -9.81 -12.48
C GLU A 89 -1.18 -9.98 -11.42
N ALA A 90 -0.93 -10.81 -10.41
CA ALA A 90 -1.92 -11.03 -9.36
C ALA A 90 -2.18 -9.75 -8.55
N ALA A 91 -1.12 -9.02 -8.22
CA ALA A 91 -1.25 -7.76 -7.49
C ALA A 91 -1.99 -6.72 -8.33
N ASN A 92 -1.67 -6.64 -9.62
CA ASN A 92 -2.33 -5.69 -10.51
C ASN A 92 -3.82 -6.00 -10.64
N ARG A 93 -4.19 -7.27 -10.71
CA ARG A 93 -5.60 -7.64 -10.72
C ARG A 93 -6.30 -7.25 -9.43
N LEU A 94 -5.63 -7.42 -8.31
CA LEU A 94 -6.18 -7.01 -7.02
C LEU A 94 -6.43 -5.51 -6.97
N TYR A 95 -5.46 -4.71 -7.42
CA TYR A 95 -5.62 -3.26 -7.41
C TYR A 95 -6.82 -2.82 -8.25
N GLN A 96 -6.99 -3.43 -9.42
CA GLN A 96 -8.13 -3.11 -10.28
C GLN A 96 -9.45 -3.51 -9.63
N ARG A 97 -9.50 -4.65 -8.95
CA ARG A 97 -10.71 -5.07 -8.25
C ARG A 97 -11.07 -4.14 -7.09
N ILE A 98 -10.07 -3.59 -6.41
CA ILE A 98 -10.32 -2.63 -5.34
C ILE A 98 -10.87 -1.32 -5.89
N GLY A 99 -10.48 -0.96 -7.10
CA GLY A 99 -10.96 0.26 -7.74
C GLY A 99 -9.87 1.18 -8.25
N PHE A 100 -8.61 0.77 -8.17
CA PHE A 100 -7.54 1.56 -8.76
C PHE A 100 -7.64 1.50 -10.27
N VAL A 101 -7.40 2.64 -10.91
CA VAL A 101 -7.42 2.77 -12.36
C VAL A 101 -5.99 2.92 -12.85
N GLN A 102 -5.61 2.07 -13.79
CA GLN A 102 -4.28 2.16 -14.40
C GLN A 102 -4.18 3.45 -15.20
N ARG A 103 -3.10 4.18 -14.99
CA ARG A 103 -2.88 5.44 -15.68
C ARG A 103 -1.79 5.29 -16.71
N GLU A 104 -1.95 5.95 -17.84
CA GLU A 104 -0.93 6.02 -18.87
C GLU A 104 -0.01 7.18 -18.57
N THR A 105 1.03 6.90 -17.81
CA THR A 105 2.00 7.91 -17.44
C THR A 105 3.37 7.27 -17.37
N ASN A 106 4.39 8.06 -17.63
CA ASN A 106 5.75 7.59 -17.52
C ASN A 106 6.30 7.97 -16.15
N VAL A 107 7.05 7.06 -15.56
CA VAL A 107 7.70 7.31 -14.27
C VAL A 107 9.19 7.41 -14.53
N TYR A 108 9.78 8.52 -14.13
CA TYR A 108 11.20 8.74 -14.28
C TYR A 108 11.86 8.75 -12.89
N ARG A 109 13.06 8.19 -12.83
CA ARG A 109 13.83 8.19 -11.59
C ARG A 109 15.23 8.70 -11.86
N TYR A 110 15.65 9.64 -11.05
CA TYR A 110 17.02 10.11 -11.05
C TYR A 110 17.65 9.61 -9.75
N SER A 111 18.68 8.78 -9.85
CA SER A 111 19.32 8.20 -8.69
C SER A 111 20.69 8.84 -8.48
N LYS A 112 21.16 8.84 -7.25
CA LYS A 112 22.51 9.29 -6.97
C LYS A 112 23.50 8.38 -7.68
N PRO A 113 24.61 8.92 -8.21
CA PRO A 113 25.58 8.10 -8.95
C PRO A 113 26.08 6.89 -8.17
N ASP A 114 26.26 7.01 -6.86
CA ASP A 114 26.77 5.91 -6.03
C ASP A 114 25.73 4.81 -5.82
N GLN A 115 24.49 5.03 -6.19
CA GLN A 115 23.43 4.02 -6.09
C GLN A 115 23.19 3.29 -7.41
N LEU A 116 23.80 3.75 -8.49
CA LEU A 116 23.61 3.15 -9.80
C LEU A 116 24.33 1.82 -9.95
N GLU A 117 25.28 1.52 -9.08
CA GLU A 117 26.09 0.32 -9.16
C GLU A 117 25.47 -0.88 -8.42
N SER A 118 24.45 -0.68 -7.67
CA SER A 118 23.87 -1.75 -6.86
C SER A 118 22.65 -2.41 -7.49
#